data_63cbb79020c8f0a08d0caf9ef1f79da6
#
_entry.id   63cbb79020c8f0a08d0caf9ef1f79da6
#
_cell.length_a   1.000
_cell.length_b   1.000
_cell.length_c   1.000
_cell.angle_alpha   90.00
_cell.angle_beta   90.00
_cell.angle_gamma   90.00
#
_symmetry.space_group_name_H-M   'P 1'
#
loop_
_entity.id
_entity.type
_entity.pdbx_description
1 polymer ?
#
loop_
_entity_poly.entity_id
_entity_poly.type
_entity_poly.pdbx_seq_one_letter_code
_entity_poly.pdbx_strand_id
1 'polypeptide(L)'
;MRVMLFEENNFKKNALTLFFITLFFCFIGSHLRIPEEFSLFWPVNALVAGLMVRNPFLHTTSSYLVCFSAMIFNDTVFSGWALPAFTVNLANILFILVAVSMLIKHLQRPSANSQVFNAMRIFPACFLAAAACATWGAWAQDIDFNARFIVAWSDWFSEQFSTSLMLLPVMLARPLRSVSPRTLLHPGKLLPLAAVLLSLIIGAMIGGAGSLTFPVPALIWCAIVLPIPLTSLMILITGITEIVLVSHGVMNIQGDDALLPISHLTSARLGVATVALSPLLVAVSMDAIRQLNYRLALRANFDFLTQLLSRSGLYESLRNEPFSQQREVGVVMLDVDYFKAINDNFGHDAGDCVLEEIARRIQRVVGNRGMVCRFGGEEFVVVVFDCSHSQLYLLAETVRQAMVKEKFWIQGNTVTVTASLGLARGSAQTEREWPSVINRLVSAADKNLYLSKRNGRNQTSPTMEPRSIMNDVA
;
A
#
# COMPACT_ATOMS: atom_id res chain seq x y z
N MET A 1 -4.73 0.57 -11.53
CA MET A 1 -5.47 1.79 -11.19
C MET A 1 -5.34 2.73 -12.36
N ARG A 2 -6.45 2.97 -13.08
CA ARG A 2 -6.48 3.75 -14.33
C ARG A 2 -6.26 5.24 -14.04
N VAL A 3 -5.59 5.94 -14.95
CA VAL A 3 -5.49 7.40 -14.90
C VAL A 3 -6.80 7.95 -15.47
N MET A 4 -7.51 8.80 -14.73
CA MET A 4 -8.83 9.34 -15.12
C MET A 4 -8.86 10.11 -16.43
N LEU A 5 -7.71 10.47 -17.00
CA LEU A 5 -7.58 11.17 -18.27
C LEU A 5 -7.96 10.32 -19.49
N PHE A 6 -7.92 8.98 -19.36
CA PHE A 6 -8.16 8.05 -20.46
C PHE A 6 -9.43 7.22 -20.24
N GLU A 7 -10.15 6.94 -21.32
CA GLU A 7 -11.43 6.20 -21.35
C GLU A 7 -11.32 4.99 -22.30
N GLU A 8 -11.71 3.79 -21.85
CA GLU A 8 -11.51 2.54 -22.59
C GLU A 8 -12.15 2.52 -23.99
N ASN A 9 -13.26 3.25 -24.17
CA ASN A 9 -14.05 3.25 -25.42
C ASN A 9 -13.96 4.55 -26.24
N ASN A 10 -13.06 5.48 -25.86
CA ASN A 10 -12.98 6.77 -26.52
C ASN A 10 -11.63 6.96 -27.21
N PHE A 11 -11.47 6.34 -28.37
CA PHE A 11 -10.23 6.38 -29.14
C PHE A 11 -9.77 7.82 -29.45
N LYS A 12 -10.68 8.71 -29.91
CA LYS A 12 -10.33 10.08 -30.32
C LYS A 12 -9.78 10.87 -29.12
N LYS A 13 -10.46 10.82 -27.99
CA LYS A 13 -10.00 11.48 -26.75
C LYS A 13 -8.64 10.94 -26.30
N ASN A 14 -8.48 9.62 -26.31
CA ASN A 14 -7.24 8.96 -25.88
C ASN A 14 -6.06 9.33 -26.80
N ALA A 15 -6.27 9.32 -28.11
CA ALA A 15 -5.25 9.68 -29.08
C ALA A 15 -4.82 11.15 -28.92
N LEU A 16 -5.80 12.06 -28.79
CA LEU A 16 -5.52 13.49 -28.62
C LEU A 16 -4.77 13.76 -27.29
N THR A 17 -5.26 13.16 -26.20
CA THR A 17 -4.63 13.28 -24.87
C THR A 17 -3.20 12.74 -24.89
N LEU A 18 -2.98 11.57 -25.50
CA LEU A 18 -1.67 10.95 -25.59
C LEU A 18 -0.73 11.76 -26.47
N PHE A 19 -1.21 12.31 -27.59
CA PHE A 19 -0.43 13.20 -28.46
C PHE A 19 0.07 14.42 -27.69
N PHE A 20 -0.82 15.16 -27.02
CA PHE A 20 -0.42 16.38 -26.31
C PHE A 20 0.47 16.09 -25.09
N ILE A 21 0.23 15.01 -24.36
CA ILE A 21 1.12 14.61 -23.27
C ILE A 21 2.50 14.28 -23.82
N THR A 22 2.59 13.48 -24.87
CA THR A 22 3.88 13.12 -25.50
C THR A 22 4.58 14.38 -25.99
N LEU A 23 3.89 15.26 -26.73
CA LEU A 23 4.44 16.51 -27.26
C LEU A 23 4.97 17.41 -26.14
N PHE A 24 4.20 17.59 -25.06
CA PHE A 24 4.60 18.42 -23.92
C PHE A 24 5.89 17.92 -23.26
N PHE A 25 6.03 16.62 -23.06
CA PHE A 25 7.23 16.06 -22.45
C PHE A 25 8.41 15.95 -23.42
N CYS A 26 8.17 15.83 -24.73
CA CYS A 26 9.20 16.02 -25.75
C CYS A 26 9.74 17.45 -25.72
N PHE A 27 8.85 18.44 -25.64
CA PHE A 27 9.23 19.86 -25.55
C PHE A 27 10.11 20.11 -24.31
N ILE A 28 9.74 19.60 -23.14
CA ILE A 28 10.57 19.67 -21.92
C ILE A 28 11.95 19.02 -22.17
N GLY A 29 11.98 17.80 -22.69
CA GLY A 29 13.22 17.10 -22.98
C GLY A 29 14.14 17.86 -23.97
N SER A 30 13.55 18.48 -24.98
CA SER A 30 14.31 19.30 -25.97
C SER A 30 14.92 20.54 -25.33
N HIS A 31 14.25 21.17 -24.35
CA HIS A 31 14.80 22.32 -23.60
C HIS A 31 15.89 21.95 -22.58
N LEU A 32 15.93 20.67 -22.15
CA LEU A 32 16.95 20.14 -21.25
C LEU A 32 18.21 19.64 -22.02
N ARG A 33 18.28 19.81 -23.33
CA ARG A 33 19.47 19.47 -24.11
C ARG A 33 20.57 20.49 -23.86
N ILE A 34 21.78 19.97 -23.62
CA ILE A 34 23.01 20.78 -23.58
C ILE A 34 23.58 20.82 -24.99
N PRO A 35 24.11 21.99 -25.45
CA PRO A 35 24.80 22.05 -26.74
C PRO A 35 25.88 20.97 -26.83
N GLU A 36 25.90 20.22 -27.94
CA GLU A 36 26.85 19.14 -28.24
C GLU A 36 26.73 17.87 -27.39
N GLU A 37 25.73 17.80 -26.42
CA GLU A 37 25.47 16.64 -25.59
C GLU A 37 24.01 16.20 -25.69
N PHE A 38 23.73 15.01 -25.12
CA PHE A 38 22.36 14.51 -24.94
C PHE A 38 21.59 15.34 -23.90
N SER A 39 20.28 15.17 -23.89
CA SER A 39 19.41 15.80 -22.87
C SER A 39 19.80 15.34 -21.46
N LEU A 40 19.85 16.27 -20.49
CA LEU A 40 20.10 15.96 -19.09
C LEU A 40 19.11 14.88 -18.58
N PHE A 41 17.90 14.94 -19.08
CA PHE A 41 16.81 14.07 -18.66
C PHE A 41 15.77 13.96 -19.79
N TRP A 42 15.48 12.74 -20.26
CA TRP A 42 14.49 12.49 -21.30
C TRP A 42 13.26 11.76 -20.76
N PRO A 43 12.26 12.47 -20.22
CA PRO A 43 11.16 11.85 -19.45
C PRO A 43 10.11 11.14 -20.28
N VAL A 44 9.97 11.49 -21.58
CA VAL A 44 8.83 11.10 -22.40
C VAL A 44 8.66 9.59 -22.51
N ASN A 45 9.74 8.85 -22.71
CA ASN A 45 9.68 7.40 -22.92
C ASN A 45 9.19 6.66 -21.67
N ALA A 46 9.76 6.97 -20.51
CA ALA A 46 9.35 6.38 -19.24
C ALA A 46 7.93 6.79 -18.83
N LEU A 47 7.55 8.05 -19.09
CA LEU A 47 6.22 8.56 -18.79
C LEU A 47 5.14 7.88 -19.65
N VAL A 48 5.33 7.82 -20.97
CA VAL A 48 4.40 7.16 -21.89
C VAL A 48 4.31 5.67 -21.57
N ALA A 49 5.44 4.99 -21.31
CA ALA A 49 5.44 3.60 -20.87
C ALA A 49 4.63 3.42 -19.57
N GLY A 50 4.85 4.27 -18.58
CA GLY A 50 4.10 4.25 -17.32
C GLY A 50 2.58 4.46 -17.50
N LEU A 51 2.19 5.39 -18.40
CA LEU A 51 0.77 5.62 -18.74
C LEU A 51 0.13 4.40 -19.41
N MET A 52 0.82 3.77 -20.37
CA MET A 52 0.33 2.58 -21.08
C MET A 52 0.23 1.37 -20.15
N VAL A 53 1.19 1.18 -19.25
CA VAL A 53 1.15 0.11 -18.24
C VAL A 53 -0.03 0.29 -17.26
N ARG A 54 -0.36 1.53 -16.89
CA ARG A 54 -1.53 1.84 -16.05
C ARG A 54 -2.86 1.73 -16.78
N ASN A 55 -2.86 1.94 -18.09
CA ASN A 55 -4.02 1.88 -18.95
C ASN A 55 -3.79 0.89 -20.10
N PRO A 56 -3.90 -0.43 -19.83
CA PRO A 56 -3.53 -1.48 -20.79
C PRO A 56 -4.21 -1.38 -22.15
N PHE A 57 -5.41 -0.77 -22.20
CA PHE A 57 -6.13 -0.53 -23.44
C PHE A 57 -5.44 0.48 -24.39
N LEU A 58 -4.45 1.24 -23.90
CA LEU A 58 -3.58 2.10 -24.72
C LEU A 58 -2.45 1.32 -25.40
N HIS A 59 -2.20 0.06 -25.04
CA HIS A 59 -1.18 -0.77 -25.68
C HIS A 59 -1.65 -1.29 -27.04
N THR A 60 -1.76 -0.38 -28.00
CA THR A 60 -2.22 -0.62 -29.37
C THR A 60 -1.28 0.03 -30.37
N THR A 61 -1.18 -0.53 -31.59
CA THR A 61 -0.36 0.03 -32.68
C THR A 61 -0.69 1.49 -32.95
N SER A 62 -1.97 1.87 -32.91
CA SER A 62 -2.41 3.24 -33.10
C SER A 62 -1.88 4.21 -32.04
N SER A 63 -1.81 3.78 -30.77
CA SER A 63 -1.25 4.61 -29.69
C SER A 63 0.25 4.86 -29.88
N TYR A 64 1.01 3.85 -30.32
CA TYR A 64 2.42 4.03 -30.66
C TYR A 64 2.63 4.96 -31.83
N LEU A 65 1.80 4.89 -32.89
CA LEU A 65 1.83 5.81 -34.01
C LEU A 65 1.51 7.25 -33.59
N VAL A 66 0.57 7.44 -32.68
CA VAL A 66 0.25 8.77 -32.11
C VAL A 66 1.45 9.34 -31.34
N CYS A 67 2.09 8.55 -30.48
CA CYS A 67 3.30 9.00 -29.78
C CYS A 67 4.43 9.32 -30.74
N PHE A 68 4.65 8.47 -31.74
CA PHE A 68 5.67 8.69 -32.78
C PHE A 68 5.42 9.98 -33.55
N SER A 69 4.17 10.23 -33.98
CA SER A 69 3.78 11.47 -34.66
C SER A 69 4.04 12.73 -33.82
N ALA A 70 3.77 12.65 -32.49
CA ALA A 70 4.06 13.76 -31.58
C ALA A 70 5.57 14.02 -31.44
N MET A 71 6.39 12.97 -31.40
CA MET A 71 7.86 13.08 -31.34
C MET A 71 8.41 13.70 -32.63
N ILE A 72 7.97 13.22 -33.80
CA ILE A 72 8.35 13.77 -35.10
C ILE A 72 7.96 15.24 -35.21
N PHE A 73 6.74 15.59 -34.79
CA PHE A 73 6.26 16.97 -34.80
C PHE A 73 7.16 17.88 -33.94
N ASN A 74 7.52 17.43 -32.73
CA ASN A 74 8.45 18.16 -31.86
C ASN A 74 9.80 18.41 -32.57
N ASP A 75 10.42 17.37 -33.13
CA ASP A 75 11.73 17.48 -33.75
C ASP A 75 11.68 18.32 -35.03
N THR A 76 10.60 18.29 -35.80
CA THR A 76 10.39 19.17 -36.96
C THR A 76 10.37 20.63 -36.55
N VAL A 77 9.74 20.97 -35.40
CA VAL A 77 9.70 22.35 -34.90
C VAL A 77 11.03 22.82 -34.37
N PHE A 78 11.82 21.96 -33.70
CA PHE A 78 13.09 22.36 -33.05
C PHE A 78 14.33 22.18 -33.91
N SER A 79 14.39 21.13 -34.76
CA SER A 79 15.60 20.75 -35.49
C SER A 79 15.45 20.82 -37.03
N GLY A 80 14.24 21.14 -37.50
CA GLY A 80 13.88 21.03 -38.90
C GLY A 80 13.60 19.58 -39.33
N TRP A 81 12.96 19.44 -40.51
CA TRP A 81 12.66 18.11 -41.06
C TRP A 81 13.93 17.45 -41.61
N ALA A 82 14.27 16.27 -41.07
CA ALA A 82 15.38 15.45 -41.53
C ALA A 82 15.12 13.97 -41.30
N LEU A 83 15.70 13.10 -42.13
CA LEU A 83 15.63 11.64 -41.96
C LEU A 83 16.11 11.17 -40.58
N PRO A 84 17.15 11.75 -39.97
CA PRO A 84 17.56 11.41 -38.60
C PRO A 84 16.48 11.55 -37.53
N ALA A 85 15.58 12.54 -37.67
CA ALA A 85 14.48 12.68 -36.72
C ALA A 85 13.54 11.44 -36.71
N PHE A 86 13.38 10.80 -37.87
CA PHE A 86 12.59 9.58 -38.00
C PHE A 86 13.29 8.40 -37.33
N THR A 87 14.57 8.16 -37.64
CA THR A 87 15.35 7.02 -37.15
C THR A 87 15.56 7.08 -35.63
N VAL A 88 15.85 8.26 -35.08
CA VAL A 88 16.05 8.53 -33.66
C VAL A 88 14.74 8.31 -32.89
N ASN A 89 13.60 8.79 -33.37
CA ASN A 89 12.33 8.60 -32.68
C ASN A 89 11.81 7.15 -32.73
N LEU A 90 12.27 6.36 -33.71
CA LEU A 90 12.00 4.92 -33.69
C LEU A 90 12.68 4.22 -32.51
N ALA A 91 13.90 4.67 -32.10
CA ALA A 91 14.54 4.19 -30.88
C ALA A 91 13.69 4.47 -29.63
N ASN A 92 13.09 5.67 -29.54
CA ASN A 92 12.20 6.04 -28.44
C ASN A 92 10.95 5.13 -28.37
N ILE A 93 10.33 4.83 -29.51
CA ILE A 93 9.20 3.91 -29.58
C ILE A 93 9.61 2.49 -29.19
N LEU A 94 10.80 2.05 -29.60
CA LEU A 94 11.32 0.73 -29.22
C LEU A 94 11.48 0.60 -27.68
N PHE A 95 12.00 1.66 -27.03
CA PHE A 95 12.03 1.72 -25.56
C PHE A 95 10.63 1.49 -24.95
N ILE A 96 9.65 2.29 -25.40
CA ILE A 96 8.28 2.25 -24.87
C ILE A 96 7.69 0.85 -25.08
N LEU A 97 7.84 0.27 -26.26
CA LEU A 97 7.34 -1.06 -26.60
C LEU A 97 7.91 -2.16 -25.70
N VAL A 98 9.24 -2.18 -25.51
CA VAL A 98 9.90 -3.18 -24.66
C VAL A 98 9.48 -3.01 -23.20
N ALA A 99 9.54 -1.80 -22.66
CA ALA A 99 9.17 -1.52 -21.28
C ALA A 99 7.72 -1.91 -20.97
N VAL A 100 6.78 -1.51 -21.85
CA VAL A 100 5.35 -1.84 -21.68
C VAL A 100 5.12 -3.35 -21.78
N SER A 101 5.70 -4.02 -22.78
CA SER A 101 5.53 -5.47 -22.97
C SER A 101 6.01 -6.28 -21.78
N MET A 102 7.08 -5.85 -21.12
CA MET A 102 7.62 -6.51 -19.93
C MET A 102 6.79 -6.24 -18.66
N LEU A 103 6.21 -5.05 -18.53
CA LEU A 103 5.55 -4.63 -17.30
C LEU A 103 4.04 -4.90 -17.29
N ILE A 104 3.36 -4.84 -18.46
CA ILE A 104 1.90 -4.87 -18.54
C ILE A 104 1.26 -6.15 -17.98
N LYS A 105 1.83 -7.33 -18.29
CA LYS A 105 1.29 -8.63 -17.88
C LYS A 105 1.31 -8.85 -16.36
N HIS A 106 2.16 -8.16 -15.65
CA HIS A 106 2.45 -8.41 -14.24
C HIS A 106 1.68 -7.51 -13.29
N LEU A 107 1.38 -6.26 -13.71
CA LEU A 107 0.57 -5.34 -12.92
C LEU A 107 -0.93 -5.70 -12.90
N GLN A 108 -1.38 -6.56 -13.81
CA GLN A 108 -2.77 -7.02 -13.90
C GLN A 108 -3.12 -8.15 -12.91
N ARG A 109 -2.13 -8.83 -12.30
CA ARG A 109 -2.37 -9.93 -11.35
C ARG A 109 -2.25 -9.45 -9.91
N PRO A 110 -3.36 -9.32 -9.14
CA PRO A 110 -3.31 -8.90 -7.74
C PRO A 110 -2.95 -10.10 -6.83
N SER A 111 -1.69 -10.41 -6.68
CA SER A 111 -1.21 -11.35 -5.66
C SER A 111 -0.35 -10.60 -4.64
N ALA A 112 -0.46 -10.96 -3.36
CA ALA A 112 0.23 -10.28 -2.27
C ALA A 112 1.76 -10.38 -2.36
N ASN A 113 2.28 -11.50 -2.87
CA ASN A 113 3.69 -11.68 -3.16
C ASN A 113 4.13 -10.93 -4.44
N SER A 114 3.16 -10.41 -5.24
CA SER A 114 3.46 -9.80 -6.53
C SER A 114 4.06 -8.40 -6.43
N GLN A 115 3.91 -7.69 -5.31
CA GLN A 115 4.37 -6.28 -5.24
C GLN A 115 5.88 -6.16 -5.18
N VAL A 116 6.57 -6.97 -4.35
CA VAL A 116 8.04 -7.00 -4.32
C VAL A 116 8.57 -7.51 -5.65
N PHE A 117 8.01 -8.60 -6.18
CA PHE A 117 8.39 -9.13 -7.49
C PHE A 117 8.11 -8.16 -8.63
N ASN A 118 7.03 -7.37 -8.56
CA ASN A 118 6.71 -6.38 -9.60
C ASN A 118 7.69 -5.21 -9.60
N ALA A 119 8.12 -4.75 -8.43
CA ALA A 119 9.15 -3.71 -8.33
C ALA A 119 10.53 -4.23 -8.76
N MET A 120 10.91 -5.45 -8.40
CA MET A 120 12.13 -6.08 -8.89
C MET A 120 12.18 -6.24 -10.42
N ARG A 121 11.03 -6.20 -11.10
CA ARG A 121 10.93 -6.26 -12.58
C ARG A 121 11.09 -4.91 -13.26
N ILE A 122 10.93 -3.81 -12.54
CA ILE A 122 11.16 -2.47 -13.09
C ILE A 122 12.61 -2.36 -13.55
N PHE A 123 13.56 -2.84 -12.74
CA PHE A 123 14.98 -2.81 -13.09
C PHE A 123 15.30 -3.51 -14.43
N PRO A 124 15.00 -4.83 -14.60
CA PRO A 124 15.28 -5.51 -15.87
C PRO A 124 14.47 -4.94 -17.04
N ALA A 125 13.25 -4.43 -16.80
CA ALA A 125 12.48 -3.78 -17.84
C ALA A 125 13.14 -2.47 -18.31
N CYS A 126 13.58 -1.62 -17.38
CA CYS A 126 14.35 -0.40 -17.69
C CYS A 126 15.66 -0.73 -18.42
N PHE A 127 16.39 -1.74 -17.91
CA PHE A 127 17.68 -2.15 -18.49
C PHE A 127 17.52 -2.64 -19.94
N LEU A 128 16.60 -3.59 -20.19
CA LEU A 128 16.40 -4.17 -21.52
C LEU A 128 15.78 -3.15 -22.50
N ALA A 129 14.87 -2.30 -22.03
CA ALA A 129 14.30 -1.23 -22.85
C ALA A 129 15.35 -0.18 -23.23
N ALA A 130 16.19 0.23 -22.28
CA ALA A 130 17.29 1.15 -22.54
C ALA A 130 18.35 0.54 -23.47
N ALA A 131 18.71 -0.74 -23.29
CA ALA A 131 19.64 -1.43 -24.17
C ALA A 131 19.11 -1.55 -25.60
N ALA A 132 17.84 -1.91 -25.79
CA ALA A 132 17.21 -1.97 -27.11
C ALA A 132 17.17 -0.60 -27.79
N CYS A 133 16.77 0.44 -27.04
CA CYS A 133 16.77 1.82 -27.50
C CYS A 133 18.18 2.29 -27.90
N ALA A 134 19.17 2.06 -27.04
CA ALA A 134 20.56 2.45 -27.27
C ALA A 134 21.18 1.75 -28.49
N THR A 135 20.87 0.47 -28.71
CA THR A 135 21.37 -0.28 -29.86
C THR A 135 20.85 0.29 -31.16
N TRP A 136 19.56 0.60 -31.25
CA TRP A 136 18.98 1.23 -32.43
C TRP A 136 19.47 2.69 -32.59
N GLY A 137 19.45 3.48 -31.50
CA GLY A 137 19.83 4.89 -31.51
C GLY A 137 21.30 5.09 -31.92
N ALA A 138 22.21 4.28 -31.36
CA ALA A 138 23.64 4.32 -31.71
C ALA A 138 23.88 3.91 -33.16
N TRP A 139 23.19 2.88 -33.64
CA TRP A 139 23.27 2.46 -35.04
C TRP A 139 22.77 3.56 -36.00
N ALA A 140 21.67 4.22 -35.69
CA ALA A 140 21.15 5.33 -36.47
C ALA A 140 22.12 6.50 -36.48
N GLN A 141 22.76 6.84 -35.36
CA GLN A 141 23.76 7.90 -35.27
C GLN A 141 25.06 7.56 -36.00
N ASP A 142 25.50 6.30 -35.99
CA ASP A 142 26.70 5.87 -36.72
C ASP A 142 26.51 6.08 -38.24
N ILE A 143 25.34 5.73 -38.78
CA ILE A 143 24.98 5.93 -40.17
C ILE A 143 24.82 7.43 -40.53
N ASP A 144 24.04 8.15 -39.70
CA ASP A 144 23.60 9.50 -40.02
C ASP A 144 24.67 10.57 -39.69
N PHE A 145 25.50 10.34 -38.67
CA PHE A 145 26.42 11.33 -38.09
C PHE A 145 27.88 10.85 -37.97
N ASN A 146 28.19 9.63 -38.42
CA ASN A 146 29.53 9.05 -38.33
C ASN A 146 30.11 9.04 -36.90
N ALA A 147 29.24 8.84 -35.90
CA ALA A 147 29.63 8.81 -34.50
C ALA A 147 30.22 7.44 -34.14
N ARG A 148 31.12 7.39 -33.13
CA ARG A 148 31.63 6.10 -32.61
C ARG A 148 30.51 5.36 -31.91
N PHE A 149 30.11 4.20 -32.45
CA PHE A 149 28.98 3.40 -31.96
C PHE A 149 28.97 3.21 -30.44
N ILE A 150 30.11 2.83 -29.83
CA ILE A 150 30.16 2.54 -28.39
C ILE A 150 29.92 3.79 -27.53
N VAL A 151 30.36 4.95 -27.97
CA VAL A 151 30.14 6.22 -27.27
C VAL A 151 28.65 6.59 -27.35
N ALA A 152 28.09 6.61 -28.54
CA ALA A 152 26.68 6.87 -28.76
C ALA A 152 25.80 5.87 -28.00
N TRP A 153 26.17 4.59 -28.02
CA TRP A 153 25.42 3.55 -27.26
C TRP A 153 25.43 3.82 -25.75
N SER A 154 26.56 4.17 -25.18
CA SER A 154 26.68 4.45 -23.74
C SER A 154 25.86 5.68 -23.33
N ASP A 155 25.84 6.72 -24.18
CA ASP A 155 25.06 7.93 -23.93
C ASP A 155 23.54 7.64 -23.98
N TRP A 156 23.07 6.98 -25.05
CA TRP A 156 21.69 6.56 -25.17
C TRP A 156 21.24 5.65 -24.01
N PHE A 157 22.07 4.65 -23.69
CA PHE A 157 21.77 3.71 -22.63
C PHE A 157 21.67 4.41 -21.28
N SER A 158 22.67 5.23 -20.93
CA SER A 158 22.71 5.91 -19.63
C SER A 158 21.53 6.87 -19.43
N GLU A 159 21.18 7.64 -20.48
CA GLU A 159 20.04 8.56 -20.44
C GLU A 159 18.72 7.82 -20.23
N GLN A 160 18.44 6.82 -21.04
CA GLN A 160 17.18 6.08 -20.99
C GLN A 160 17.06 5.24 -19.71
N PHE A 161 18.15 4.59 -19.30
CA PHE A 161 18.18 3.74 -18.12
C PHE A 161 18.01 4.55 -16.83
N SER A 162 18.78 5.63 -16.65
CA SER A 162 18.68 6.46 -15.43
C SER A 162 17.31 7.14 -15.33
N THR A 163 16.84 7.76 -16.42
CA THR A 163 15.55 8.43 -16.46
C THR A 163 14.40 7.46 -16.15
N SER A 164 14.41 6.30 -16.79
CA SER A 164 13.33 5.33 -16.58
C SER A 164 13.35 4.71 -15.20
N LEU A 165 14.52 4.40 -14.65
CA LEU A 165 14.64 3.82 -13.31
C LEU A 165 14.18 4.78 -12.20
N MET A 166 14.36 6.09 -12.40
CA MET A 166 13.88 7.12 -11.48
C MET A 166 12.38 7.44 -11.68
N LEU A 167 11.89 7.52 -12.92
CA LEU A 167 10.55 8.03 -13.22
C LEU A 167 9.47 6.93 -13.20
N LEU A 168 9.74 5.72 -13.68
CA LEU A 168 8.74 4.64 -13.70
C LEU A 168 8.22 4.26 -12.32
N PRO A 169 9.03 4.19 -11.24
CA PRO A 169 8.51 3.95 -9.89
C PRO A 169 7.51 5.00 -9.44
N VAL A 170 7.73 6.29 -9.76
CA VAL A 170 6.79 7.38 -9.47
C VAL A 170 5.49 7.18 -10.23
N MET A 171 5.60 6.86 -11.51
CA MET A 171 4.45 6.64 -12.38
C MET A 171 3.63 5.41 -11.98
N LEU A 172 4.26 4.35 -11.52
CA LEU A 172 3.61 3.07 -11.18
C LEU A 172 3.16 2.99 -9.71
N ALA A 173 3.65 3.88 -8.85
CA ALA A 173 3.26 3.95 -7.46
C ALA A 173 1.76 4.22 -7.28
N ARG A 174 1.15 3.67 -6.23
CA ARG A 174 -0.27 3.94 -5.90
C ARG A 174 -0.44 5.38 -5.44
N PRO A 175 -1.50 6.10 -5.85
CA PRO A 175 -1.72 7.47 -5.40
C PRO A 175 -1.92 7.55 -3.88
N LEU A 176 -1.49 8.66 -3.31
CA LEU A 176 -1.54 9.01 -1.87
C LEU A 176 -2.97 9.35 -1.37
N ARG A 177 -3.99 8.54 -1.71
CA ARG A 177 -5.39 8.85 -1.34
C ARG A 177 -5.70 8.88 0.16
N SER A 178 -4.81 8.38 1.02
CA SER A 178 -5.06 8.21 2.46
C SER A 178 -4.07 8.92 3.38
N VAL A 179 -3.12 9.67 2.86
CA VAL A 179 -2.14 10.35 3.71
C VAL A 179 -2.63 11.76 3.99
N SER A 180 -3.07 12.00 5.24
CA SER A 180 -3.41 13.36 5.68
C SER A 180 -2.16 14.26 5.61
N PRO A 181 -2.29 15.51 5.12
CA PRO A 181 -1.18 16.48 5.14
C PRO A 181 -0.55 16.65 6.52
N ARG A 182 -1.36 16.59 7.59
CA ARG A 182 -0.89 16.71 8.98
C ARG A 182 0.06 15.56 9.38
N THR A 183 -0.16 14.35 8.85
CA THR A 183 0.74 13.21 9.12
C THR A 183 2.07 13.31 8.38
N LEU A 184 2.16 14.07 7.31
CA LEU A 184 3.41 14.35 6.60
C LEU A 184 4.27 15.41 7.31
N LEU A 185 3.64 16.35 8.00
CA LEU A 185 4.31 17.42 8.75
C LEU A 185 4.86 16.96 10.11
N HIS A 186 4.71 15.69 10.48
CA HIS A 186 5.26 15.17 11.73
C HIS A 186 6.79 15.16 11.68
N PRO A 187 7.50 15.61 12.73
CA PRO A 187 8.97 15.73 12.75
C PRO A 187 9.69 14.44 12.31
N GLY A 188 9.18 13.28 12.71
CA GLY A 188 9.75 11.98 12.31
C GLY A 188 9.73 11.70 10.80
N LYS A 189 8.93 12.45 10.01
CA LYS A 189 8.88 12.35 8.55
C LYS A 189 9.61 13.48 7.84
N LEU A 190 9.73 14.63 8.47
CA LEU A 190 10.48 15.78 7.94
C LEU A 190 11.99 15.60 8.09
N LEU A 191 12.44 14.95 9.16
CA LEU A 191 13.86 14.76 9.44
C LEU A 191 14.59 13.96 8.34
N PRO A 192 14.07 12.83 7.80
CA PRO A 192 14.68 12.14 6.65
C PRO A 192 14.79 13.03 5.40
N LEU A 193 13.80 13.89 5.14
CA LEU A 193 13.82 14.82 4.00
C LEU A 193 14.92 15.87 4.16
N ALA A 194 15.07 16.42 5.35
CA ALA A 194 16.16 17.36 5.67
C ALA A 194 17.53 16.67 5.56
N ALA A 195 17.63 15.40 5.96
CA ALA A 195 18.85 14.62 5.81
C ALA A 195 19.26 14.41 4.34
N VAL A 196 18.28 14.20 3.43
CA VAL A 196 18.55 14.11 1.98
C VAL A 196 19.12 15.43 1.48
N LEU A 197 18.52 16.57 1.83
CA LEU A 197 19.01 17.88 1.41
C LEU A 197 20.43 18.15 1.92
N LEU A 198 20.66 17.88 3.22
CA LEU A 198 21.97 18.04 3.83
C LEU A 198 23.04 17.15 3.16
N SER A 199 22.71 15.90 2.87
CA SER A 199 23.63 14.97 2.22
C SER A 199 23.97 15.36 0.79
N LEU A 200 23.02 15.94 0.02
CA LEU A 200 23.30 16.53 -1.29
C LEU A 200 24.28 17.70 -1.21
N ILE A 201 24.08 18.60 -0.23
CA ILE A 201 24.99 19.74 -0.02
C ILE A 201 26.40 19.23 0.33
N ILE A 202 26.49 18.28 1.28
CA ILE A 202 27.77 17.70 1.68
C ILE A 202 28.46 17.00 0.49
N GLY A 203 27.71 16.19 -0.28
CA GLY A 203 28.24 15.53 -1.49
C GLY A 203 28.76 16.50 -2.53
N ALA A 204 28.05 17.62 -2.76
CA ALA A 204 28.49 18.67 -3.67
C ALA A 204 29.74 19.41 -3.17
N MET A 205 29.86 19.64 -1.85
CA MET A 205 31.03 20.29 -1.25
C MET A 205 32.29 19.43 -1.24
N ILE A 206 32.15 18.12 -1.00
CA ILE A 206 33.29 17.20 -0.91
C ILE A 206 33.76 16.80 -2.31
N GLY A 207 32.83 16.52 -3.24
CA GLY A 207 33.14 16.04 -4.59
C GLY A 207 33.76 14.64 -4.58
N GLY A 208 34.37 14.27 -5.73
CA GLY A 208 35.03 12.98 -5.91
C GLY A 208 34.08 11.84 -6.30
N ALA A 209 34.64 10.66 -6.58
CA ALA A 209 33.92 9.51 -7.12
C ALA A 209 32.78 9.00 -6.21
N GLY A 210 32.87 9.26 -4.89
CA GLY A 210 31.86 8.86 -3.91
C GLY A 210 30.72 9.86 -3.72
N SER A 211 30.79 11.07 -4.31
CA SER A 211 29.85 12.17 -4.04
C SER A 211 28.39 11.81 -4.32
N LEU A 212 28.11 11.05 -5.37
CA LEU A 212 26.77 10.56 -5.73
C LEU A 212 26.17 9.59 -4.70
N THR A 213 26.97 9.01 -3.80
CA THR A 213 26.47 8.03 -2.82
C THR A 213 26.08 8.65 -1.49
N PHE A 214 26.41 9.92 -1.23
CA PHE A 214 26.09 10.60 0.03
C PHE A 214 24.59 10.62 0.37
N PRO A 215 23.65 10.79 -0.57
CA PRO A 215 22.22 10.77 -0.27
C PRO A 215 21.65 9.39 0.04
N VAL A 216 22.37 8.29 -0.28
CA VAL A 216 21.82 6.91 -0.15
C VAL A 216 21.34 6.57 1.26
N PRO A 217 22.10 6.82 2.34
CA PRO A 217 21.61 6.53 3.70
C PRO A 217 20.33 7.30 4.05
N ALA A 218 20.26 8.57 3.65
CA ALA A 218 19.09 9.41 3.88
C ALA A 218 17.89 8.98 3.03
N LEU A 219 18.10 8.57 1.77
CA LEU A 219 17.06 8.01 0.91
C LEU A 219 16.56 6.66 1.43
N ILE A 220 17.42 5.81 1.99
CA ILE A 220 17.03 4.56 2.66
C ILE A 220 16.18 4.89 3.91
N TRP A 221 16.56 5.90 4.68
CA TRP A 221 15.74 6.37 5.80
C TRP A 221 14.35 6.84 5.33
N CYS A 222 14.28 7.62 4.25
CA CYS A 222 13.01 7.96 3.61
C CYS A 222 12.21 6.71 3.21
N ALA A 223 12.85 5.69 2.65
CA ALA A 223 12.23 4.45 2.25
C ALA A 223 11.61 3.65 3.40
N ILE A 224 12.23 3.71 4.58
CA ILE A 224 11.72 3.06 5.80
C ILE A 224 10.51 3.83 6.36
N VAL A 225 10.51 5.16 6.34
CA VAL A 225 9.52 5.99 7.04
C VAL A 225 8.37 6.43 6.13
N LEU A 226 8.66 6.76 4.87
CA LEU A 226 7.69 7.31 3.92
C LEU A 226 6.99 6.21 3.11
N PRO A 227 5.81 6.50 2.53
CA PRO A 227 5.18 5.63 1.55
C PRO A 227 5.92 5.65 0.21
N ILE A 228 5.82 4.55 -0.58
CA ILE A 228 6.51 4.39 -1.87
C ILE A 228 6.40 5.61 -2.79
N PRO A 229 5.21 6.23 -3.02
CA PRO A 229 5.12 7.37 -3.93
C PRO A 229 6.02 8.55 -3.55
N LEU A 230 6.12 8.85 -2.26
CA LEU A 230 6.97 9.95 -1.76
C LEU A 230 8.44 9.57 -1.82
N THR A 231 8.79 8.35 -1.45
CA THR A 231 10.18 7.86 -1.57
C THR A 231 10.63 7.87 -3.03
N SER A 232 9.81 7.38 -3.96
CA SER A 232 10.13 7.40 -5.39
C SER A 232 10.29 8.84 -5.92
N LEU A 233 9.46 9.77 -5.45
CA LEU A 233 9.58 11.18 -5.80
C LEU A 233 10.89 11.79 -5.25
N MET A 234 11.28 11.43 -4.02
CA MET A 234 12.55 11.87 -3.45
C MET A 234 13.75 11.33 -4.22
N ILE A 235 13.72 10.06 -4.63
CA ILE A 235 14.75 9.46 -5.49
C ILE A 235 14.85 10.22 -6.82
N LEU A 236 13.70 10.50 -7.46
CA LEU A 236 13.66 11.26 -8.71
C LEU A 236 14.26 12.66 -8.56
N ILE A 237 13.82 13.41 -7.53
CA ILE A 237 14.32 14.78 -7.27
C ILE A 237 15.82 14.75 -6.99
N THR A 238 16.29 13.85 -6.12
CA THR A 238 17.71 13.71 -5.78
C THR A 238 18.54 13.40 -7.01
N GLY A 239 18.13 12.40 -7.81
CA GLY A 239 18.88 12.00 -9.00
C GLY A 239 18.92 13.09 -10.08
N ILE A 240 17.82 13.81 -10.33
CA ILE A 240 17.83 14.97 -11.24
C ILE A 240 18.77 16.04 -10.70
N THR A 241 18.73 16.34 -9.40
CA THR A 241 19.60 17.34 -8.77
C THR A 241 21.08 16.96 -8.95
N GLU A 242 21.44 15.70 -8.70
CA GLU A 242 22.82 15.22 -8.88
C GLU A 242 23.30 15.34 -10.34
N ILE A 243 22.47 14.91 -11.30
CA ILE A 243 22.79 15.04 -12.73
C ILE A 243 23.01 16.52 -13.11
N VAL A 244 22.17 17.43 -12.62
CA VAL A 244 22.29 18.87 -12.85
C VAL A 244 23.55 19.43 -12.20
N LEU A 245 23.87 19.06 -10.97
CA LEU A 245 25.07 19.53 -10.27
C LEU A 245 26.36 19.06 -10.98
N VAL A 246 26.37 17.84 -11.52
CA VAL A 246 27.50 17.31 -12.28
C VAL A 246 27.64 18.06 -13.63
N SER A 247 26.51 18.22 -14.35
CA SER A 247 26.54 18.89 -15.67
C SER A 247 26.99 20.36 -15.62
N HIS A 248 26.76 21.06 -14.51
CA HIS A 248 27.22 22.43 -14.29
C HIS A 248 28.59 22.49 -13.61
N GLY A 249 29.29 21.37 -13.44
CA GLY A 249 30.60 21.31 -12.80
C GLY A 249 30.63 21.65 -11.31
N VAL A 250 29.45 21.76 -10.67
CA VAL A 250 29.34 22.02 -9.21
C VAL A 250 29.76 20.78 -8.40
N MET A 251 29.42 19.60 -8.92
CA MET A 251 29.80 18.32 -8.32
C MET A 251 30.80 17.63 -9.26
N ASN A 252 32.07 17.60 -8.88
CA ASN A 252 33.10 16.89 -9.66
C ASN A 252 33.13 15.42 -9.23
N ILE A 253 32.88 14.49 -10.17
CA ILE A 253 32.86 13.04 -9.95
C ILE A 253 34.08 12.31 -10.53
N GLN A 254 35.00 13.03 -11.15
CA GLN A 254 36.14 12.40 -11.83
C GLN A 254 37.23 11.91 -10.89
N GLY A 255 37.78 10.71 -11.25
CA GLY A 255 39.14 10.34 -10.96
C GLY A 255 40.02 10.52 -12.24
N ASP A 256 41.28 10.76 -12.07
CA ASP A 256 42.22 11.15 -13.17
C ASP A 256 42.49 10.05 -14.22
N ASP A 257 41.99 8.81 -14.07
CA ASP A 257 42.29 7.64 -14.92
C ASP A 257 41.04 6.93 -15.47
N ALA A 258 40.25 7.55 -16.33
CA ALA A 258 39.14 6.85 -16.98
C ALA A 258 39.66 5.95 -18.12
N LEU A 259 39.52 4.63 -17.97
CA LEU A 259 39.89 3.61 -18.98
C LEU A 259 39.04 3.66 -20.26
N LEU A 260 37.86 4.25 -20.20
CA LEU A 260 36.93 4.38 -21.33
C LEU A 260 36.63 5.85 -21.64
N PRO A 261 36.49 6.23 -22.92
CA PRO A 261 36.12 7.58 -23.32
C PRO A 261 34.64 7.86 -23.12
N ILE A 262 34.20 7.78 -21.85
CA ILE A 262 32.81 7.99 -21.43
C ILE A 262 32.69 9.42 -20.91
N SER A 263 31.61 10.14 -21.28
CA SER A 263 31.39 11.50 -20.81
C SER A 263 31.10 11.51 -19.29
N HIS A 264 31.40 12.63 -18.64
CA HIS A 264 31.07 12.83 -17.22
C HIS A 264 29.59 12.63 -16.96
N LEU A 265 28.74 13.10 -17.88
CA LEU A 265 27.30 13.00 -17.80
C LEU A 265 26.83 11.56 -17.89
N THR A 266 27.40 10.74 -18.77
CA THR A 266 27.13 9.31 -18.85
C THR A 266 27.49 8.60 -17.55
N SER A 267 28.66 8.88 -16.97
CA SER A 267 29.11 8.34 -15.70
C SER A 267 28.15 8.74 -14.57
N ALA A 268 27.75 10.02 -14.49
CA ALA A 268 26.79 10.51 -13.51
C ALA A 268 25.43 9.80 -13.62
N ARG A 269 24.87 9.67 -14.82
CA ARG A 269 23.59 8.99 -15.06
C ARG A 269 23.62 7.53 -14.61
N LEU A 270 24.68 6.80 -14.92
CA LEU A 270 24.84 5.41 -14.49
C LEU A 270 25.03 5.32 -12.98
N GLY A 271 25.78 6.22 -12.37
CA GLY A 271 25.96 6.33 -10.93
C GLY A 271 24.62 6.55 -10.22
N VAL A 272 23.87 7.57 -10.64
CA VAL A 272 22.53 7.89 -10.09
C VAL A 272 21.56 6.72 -10.27
N ALA A 273 21.55 6.05 -11.42
CA ALA A 273 20.70 4.87 -11.63
C ALA A 273 21.03 3.75 -10.64
N THR A 274 22.31 3.49 -10.39
CA THR A 274 22.77 2.48 -9.42
C THR A 274 22.36 2.85 -7.99
N VAL A 275 22.56 4.11 -7.62
CA VAL A 275 22.21 4.67 -6.30
C VAL A 275 20.70 4.62 -6.04
N ALA A 276 19.88 4.89 -7.05
CA ALA A 276 18.42 4.87 -6.94
C ALA A 276 17.84 3.48 -6.60
N LEU A 277 18.55 2.40 -6.95
CA LEU A 277 18.05 1.04 -6.84
C LEU A 277 17.86 0.62 -5.37
N SER A 278 18.84 0.90 -4.51
CA SER A 278 18.82 0.45 -3.11
C SER A 278 17.66 1.05 -2.29
N PRO A 279 17.40 2.39 -2.29
CA PRO A 279 16.24 2.95 -1.59
C PRO A 279 14.90 2.46 -2.17
N LEU A 280 14.83 2.25 -3.49
CA LEU A 280 13.62 1.72 -4.12
C LEU A 280 13.31 0.30 -3.64
N LEU A 281 14.30 -0.59 -3.60
CA LEU A 281 14.13 -1.96 -3.10
C LEU A 281 13.72 -1.97 -1.63
N VAL A 282 14.32 -1.10 -0.80
CA VAL A 282 13.95 -0.96 0.62
C VAL A 282 12.50 -0.47 0.73
N ALA A 283 12.10 0.56 -0.02
CA ALA A 283 10.73 1.09 0.02
C ALA A 283 9.68 0.03 -0.30
N VAL A 284 9.92 -0.77 -1.33
CA VAL A 284 9.00 -1.85 -1.74
C VAL A 284 8.97 -2.97 -0.72
N SER A 285 10.13 -3.35 -0.15
CA SER A 285 10.21 -4.38 0.89
C SER A 285 9.48 -3.93 2.15
N MET A 286 9.64 -2.67 2.56
CA MET A 286 8.94 -2.12 3.73
C MET A 286 7.42 -2.04 3.53
N ASP A 287 6.95 -1.72 2.32
CA ASP A 287 5.51 -1.74 2.02
C ASP A 287 4.95 -3.17 2.08
N ALA A 288 5.66 -4.14 1.55
CA ALA A 288 5.28 -5.55 1.63
C ALA A 288 5.23 -6.05 3.09
N ILE A 289 6.21 -5.69 3.91
CA ILE A 289 6.25 -6.03 5.35
C ILE A 289 5.04 -5.39 6.07
N ARG A 290 4.75 -4.11 5.81
CA ARG A 290 3.58 -3.42 6.39
C ARG A 290 2.27 -4.10 6.01
N GLN A 291 2.11 -4.49 4.76
CA GLN A 291 0.91 -5.20 4.29
C GLN A 291 0.79 -6.60 4.91
N LEU A 292 1.90 -7.32 5.04
CA LEU A 292 1.91 -8.63 5.69
C LEU A 292 1.53 -8.51 7.16
N ASN A 293 2.13 -7.57 7.89
CA ASN A 293 1.82 -7.30 9.30
C ASN A 293 0.35 -6.91 9.49
N TYR A 294 -0.20 -6.07 8.61
CA TYR A 294 -1.63 -5.72 8.64
C TYR A 294 -2.53 -6.95 8.46
N ARG A 295 -2.21 -7.84 7.51
CA ARG A 295 -2.96 -9.08 7.29
C ARG A 295 -2.83 -10.05 8.46
N LEU A 296 -1.64 -10.16 9.05
CA LEU A 296 -1.42 -10.98 10.25
C LEU A 296 -2.22 -10.42 11.43
N ALA A 297 -2.21 -9.11 11.64
CA ALA A 297 -3.02 -8.45 12.67
C ALA A 297 -4.51 -8.70 12.46
N LEU A 298 -5.04 -8.60 11.23
CA LEU A 298 -6.43 -8.92 10.94
C LEU A 298 -6.76 -10.38 11.27
N ARG A 299 -5.89 -11.33 10.90
CA ARG A 299 -6.10 -12.76 11.19
C ARG A 299 -6.00 -13.08 12.68
N ALA A 300 -5.14 -12.36 13.42
CA ALA A 300 -5.02 -12.52 14.86
C ALA A 300 -6.21 -11.89 15.63
N ASN A 301 -6.73 -10.77 15.13
CA ASN A 301 -7.72 -9.96 15.84
C ASN A 301 -9.17 -10.34 15.55
N PHE A 302 -9.44 -11.11 14.49
CA PHE A 302 -10.78 -11.57 14.16
C PHE A 302 -10.85 -13.09 14.10
N ASP A 303 -11.96 -13.64 14.62
CA ASP A 303 -12.28 -15.07 14.48
C ASP A 303 -12.66 -15.37 13.03
N PHE A 304 -12.03 -16.38 12.44
CA PHE A 304 -12.21 -16.71 11.03
C PHE A 304 -13.65 -17.10 10.69
N LEU A 305 -14.30 -17.88 11.56
CA LEU A 305 -15.65 -18.39 11.33
C LEU A 305 -16.68 -17.28 11.50
N THR A 306 -16.66 -16.61 12.64
CA THR A 306 -17.74 -15.68 13.04
C THR A 306 -17.50 -14.24 12.60
N GLN A 307 -16.29 -13.90 12.17
CA GLN A 307 -15.84 -12.53 11.84
C GLN A 307 -15.97 -11.53 13.02
N LEU A 308 -16.25 -11.98 14.21
CA LEU A 308 -16.19 -11.20 15.44
C LEU A 308 -14.74 -11.01 15.88
N LEU A 309 -14.51 -10.15 16.85
CA LEU A 309 -13.18 -10.08 17.48
C LEU A 309 -12.81 -11.47 18.03
N SER A 310 -11.56 -11.85 17.85
CA SER A 310 -10.97 -12.95 18.59
C SER A 310 -10.64 -12.47 20.01
N ARG A 311 -10.27 -13.37 20.91
CA ARG A 311 -9.79 -13.01 22.24
C ARG A 311 -8.61 -12.01 22.16
N SER A 312 -7.63 -12.24 21.28
CA SER A 312 -6.52 -11.30 21.06
C SER A 312 -6.98 -9.95 20.51
N GLY A 313 -7.94 -9.95 19.58
CA GLY A 313 -8.51 -8.74 19.01
C GLY A 313 -9.28 -7.89 20.03
N LEU A 314 -10.00 -8.53 20.95
CA LEU A 314 -10.65 -7.84 22.06
C LEU A 314 -9.61 -7.10 22.91
N TYR A 315 -8.55 -7.78 23.35
CA TYR A 315 -7.51 -7.17 24.19
C TYR A 315 -6.73 -6.09 23.47
N GLU A 316 -6.48 -6.22 22.17
CA GLU A 316 -5.85 -5.17 21.35
C GLU A 316 -6.77 -3.93 21.22
N SER A 317 -8.07 -4.14 21.00
CA SER A 317 -9.05 -3.06 20.97
C SER A 317 -9.14 -2.32 22.31
N LEU A 318 -9.08 -3.06 23.42
CA LEU A 318 -9.10 -2.50 24.79
C LEU A 318 -7.83 -1.70 25.11
N ARG A 319 -6.66 -2.03 24.56
CA ARG A 319 -5.43 -1.22 24.73
C ARG A 319 -5.53 0.13 24.04
N ASN A 320 -6.29 0.20 22.96
CA ASN A 320 -6.49 1.44 22.20
C ASN A 320 -7.65 2.30 22.75
N GLU A 321 -8.45 1.76 23.67
CA GLU A 321 -9.55 2.49 24.32
C GLU A 321 -9.01 3.44 25.41
N PRO A 322 -9.43 4.72 25.41
CA PRO A 322 -8.99 5.67 26.43
C PRO A 322 -9.29 5.17 27.85
N PHE A 323 -8.26 5.05 28.69
CA PHE A 323 -8.41 4.54 30.05
C PHE A 323 -8.86 5.66 31.00
N SER A 324 -9.84 5.34 31.84
CA SER A 324 -10.32 6.19 32.94
C SER A 324 -10.73 5.33 34.13
N GLN A 325 -10.25 5.66 35.32
CA GLN A 325 -10.62 4.96 36.56
C GLN A 325 -12.09 5.11 36.95
N GLN A 326 -12.71 6.23 36.56
CA GLN A 326 -14.10 6.56 36.88
C GLN A 326 -15.10 5.93 35.91
N ARG A 327 -14.62 5.43 34.76
CA ARG A 327 -15.48 4.89 33.72
C ARG A 327 -15.93 3.48 34.07
N GLU A 328 -17.22 3.27 34.06
CA GLU A 328 -17.84 1.98 34.33
C GLU A 328 -17.82 1.10 33.06
N VAL A 329 -17.62 -0.18 33.25
CA VAL A 329 -17.63 -1.17 32.19
C VAL A 329 -18.39 -2.43 32.61
N GLY A 330 -19.20 -2.94 31.69
CA GLY A 330 -19.95 -4.18 31.82
C GLY A 330 -19.39 -5.28 30.93
N VAL A 331 -19.38 -6.49 31.41
CA VAL A 331 -18.98 -7.69 30.68
C VAL A 331 -20.14 -8.69 30.73
N VAL A 332 -20.48 -9.23 29.56
CA VAL A 332 -21.40 -10.36 29.41
C VAL A 332 -20.60 -11.54 28.87
N MET A 333 -20.56 -12.64 29.61
CA MET A 333 -20.05 -13.92 29.15
C MET A 333 -21.22 -14.79 28.72
N LEU A 334 -21.18 -15.34 27.51
CA LEU A 334 -22.21 -16.16 26.90
C LEU A 334 -21.63 -17.51 26.47
N ASP A 335 -22.37 -18.57 26.67
CA ASP A 335 -22.03 -19.92 26.22
C ASP A 335 -23.27 -20.58 25.60
N VAL A 336 -23.09 -21.28 24.49
CA VAL A 336 -24.17 -21.93 23.76
C VAL A 336 -24.57 -23.25 24.47
N ASP A 337 -25.80 -23.32 24.89
CA ASP A 337 -26.29 -24.49 25.62
C ASP A 337 -26.33 -25.74 24.74
N TYR A 338 -25.78 -26.84 25.23
CA TYR A 338 -25.75 -28.14 24.56
C TYR A 338 -25.10 -28.13 23.16
N PHE A 339 -24.13 -27.25 22.92
CA PHE A 339 -23.50 -27.14 21.60
C PHE A 339 -22.85 -28.43 21.12
N LYS A 340 -22.27 -29.21 22.04
CA LYS A 340 -21.73 -30.54 21.72
C LYS A 340 -22.81 -31.47 21.14
N ALA A 341 -24.03 -31.45 21.68
CA ALA A 341 -25.12 -32.27 21.15
C ALA A 341 -25.56 -31.85 19.73
N ILE A 342 -25.42 -30.54 19.39
CA ILE A 342 -25.66 -30.08 18.03
C ILE A 342 -24.63 -30.68 17.08
N ASN A 343 -23.34 -30.63 17.43
CA ASN A 343 -22.27 -31.25 16.66
C ASN A 343 -22.41 -32.75 16.50
N ASP A 344 -22.76 -33.44 17.60
CA ASP A 344 -22.91 -34.89 17.61
C ASP A 344 -24.11 -35.37 16.76
N ASN A 345 -25.18 -34.56 16.66
CA ASN A 345 -26.40 -34.91 15.92
C ASN A 345 -26.38 -34.47 14.45
N PHE A 346 -25.74 -33.32 14.13
CA PHE A 346 -25.82 -32.66 12.80
C PHE A 346 -24.47 -32.47 12.14
N GLY A 347 -23.37 -32.84 12.80
CA GLY A 347 -22.01 -32.67 12.32
C GLY A 347 -21.41 -31.29 12.61
N HIS A 348 -20.08 -31.17 12.49
CA HIS A 348 -19.34 -29.95 12.81
C HIS A 348 -19.69 -28.79 11.87
N ASP A 349 -19.93 -29.05 10.58
CA ASP A 349 -20.32 -27.99 9.62
C ASP A 349 -21.66 -27.32 10.04
N ALA A 350 -22.58 -28.11 10.61
CA ALA A 350 -23.82 -27.59 11.13
C ALA A 350 -23.59 -26.73 12.40
N GLY A 351 -22.70 -27.18 13.28
CA GLY A 351 -22.28 -26.40 14.44
C GLY A 351 -21.64 -25.08 14.04
N ASP A 352 -20.81 -25.07 13.02
CA ASP A 352 -20.20 -23.86 12.48
C ASP A 352 -21.25 -22.86 11.96
N CYS A 353 -22.25 -23.33 11.21
CA CYS A 353 -23.38 -22.49 10.78
C CYS A 353 -24.17 -21.91 11.98
N VAL A 354 -24.33 -22.67 13.05
CA VAL A 354 -24.98 -22.18 14.27
C VAL A 354 -24.15 -21.08 14.92
N LEU A 355 -22.83 -21.24 15.04
CA LEU A 355 -21.95 -20.23 15.62
C LEU A 355 -21.92 -18.94 14.78
N GLU A 356 -21.92 -19.04 13.47
CA GLU A 356 -22.01 -17.87 12.58
C GLU A 356 -23.33 -17.10 12.79
N GLU A 357 -24.46 -17.81 12.89
CA GLU A 357 -25.75 -17.20 13.11
C GLU A 357 -25.85 -16.57 14.51
N ILE A 358 -25.35 -17.23 15.55
CA ILE A 358 -25.25 -16.69 16.92
C ILE A 358 -24.46 -15.40 16.92
N ALA A 359 -23.27 -15.40 16.31
CA ALA A 359 -22.40 -14.23 16.18
C ALA A 359 -23.14 -13.06 15.52
N ARG A 360 -23.86 -13.31 14.44
CA ARG A 360 -24.64 -12.32 13.72
C ARG A 360 -25.78 -11.74 14.57
N ARG A 361 -26.45 -12.58 15.37
CA ARG A 361 -27.51 -12.14 16.30
C ARG A 361 -26.94 -11.27 17.41
N ILE A 362 -25.85 -11.71 18.06
CA ILE A 362 -25.17 -10.91 19.08
C ILE A 362 -24.76 -9.56 18.52
N GLN A 363 -24.08 -9.54 17.37
CA GLN A 363 -23.63 -8.30 16.74
C GLN A 363 -24.79 -7.38 16.37
N ARG A 364 -25.93 -7.91 15.91
CA ARG A 364 -27.14 -7.14 15.58
C ARG A 364 -27.73 -6.48 16.85
N VAL A 365 -27.77 -7.19 17.95
CA VAL A 365 -28.32 -6.69 19.22
C VAL A 365 -27.37 -5.67 19.86
N VAL A 366 -26.08 -5.95 19.88
CA VAL A 366 -25.09 -5.08 20.52
C VAL A 366 -24.84 -3.82 19.66
N GLY A 367 -24.73 -3.98 18.34
CA GLY A 367 -24.45 -2.89 17.40
C GLY A 367 -23.17 -2.15 17.75
N ASN A 368 -23.22 -0.83 17.77
CA ASN A 368 -22.08 0.05 18.10
C ASN A 368 -21.96 0.35 19.61
N ARG A 369 -22.78 -0.29 20.46
CA ARG A 369 -22.79 -0.03 21.93
C ARG A 369 -21.67 -0.75 22.67
N GLY A 370 -21.04 -1.75 22.04
CA GLY A 370 -20.01 -2.55 22.69
C GLY A 370 -19.15 -3.34 21.73
N MET A 371 -18.15 -4.00 22.29
CA MET A 371 -17.26 -4.90 21.57
C MET A 371 -17.78 -6.33 21.72
N VAL A 372 -17.87 -7.08 20.62
CA VAL A 372 -18.30 -8.49 20.61
C VAL A 372 -17.13 -9.36 20.21
N CYS A 373 -16.86 -10.39 20.99
CA CYS A 373 -15.73 -11.29 20.84
C CYS A 373 -16.17 -12.75 20.90
N ARG A 374 -15.65 -13.61 20.02
CA ARG A 374 -15.65 -15.05 20.24
C ARG A 374 -14.45 -15.41 21.11
N PHE A 375 -14.72 -15.79 22.36
CA PHE A 375 -13.68 -15.95 23.37
C PHE A 375 -13.08 -17.36 23.42
N GLY A 376 -13.88 -18.36 23.06
CA GLY A 376 -13.53 -19.78 22.99
C GLY A 376 -14.35 -20.49 21.91
N GLY A 377 -14.43 -21.81 21.93
CA GLY A 377 -15.15 -22.62 20.95
C GLY A 377 -16.60 -22.18 20.74
N GLU A 378 -17.42 -22.26 21.79
CA GLU A 378 -18.83 -21.88 21.83
C GLU A 378 -19.10 -20.69 22.76
N GLU A 379 -18.03 -20.00 23.20
CA GLU A 379 -18.10 -18.93 24.19
C GLU A 379 -17.92 -17.56 23.50
N PHE A 380 -18.77 -16.60 23.91
CA PHE A 380 -18.73 -15.22 23.43
C PHE A 380 -18.66 -14.26 24.61
N VAL A 381 -17.96 -13.15 24.41
CA VAL A 381 -17.85 -12.06 25.39
C VAL A 381 -18.32 -10.76 24.73
N VAL A 382 -19.16 -10.03 25.46
CA VAL A 382 -19.56 -8.67 25.11
C VAL A 382 -19.02 -7.71 26.16
N VAL A 383 -18.35 -6.64 25.72
CA VAL A 383 -17.85 -5.56 26.60
C VAL A 383 -18.57 -4.27 26.24
N VAL A 384 -19.18 -3.63 27.24
CA VAL A 384 -19.92 -2.37 27.07
C VAL A 384 -19.41 -1.36 28.08
N PHE A 385 -19.03 -0.17 27.61
CA PHE A 385 -18.63 0.94 28.47
C PHE A 385 -19.83 1.83 28.80
N ASP A 386 -19.70 2.56 29.91
CA ASP A 386 -20.65 3.59 30.35
C ASP A 386 -22.11 3.06 30.44
N CYS A 387 -22.29 1.85 31.00
CA CYS A 387 -23.58 1.24 31.16
C CYS A 387 -23.99 1.06 32.65
N SER A 388 -25.28 1.24 32.94
CA SER A 388 -25.84 0.85 34.24
C SER A 388 -25.99 -0.67 34.34
N HIS A 389 -26.22 -1.18 35.54
CA HIS A 389 -26.46 -2.61 35.75
C HIS A 389 -27.72 -3.07 35.02
N SER A 390 -28.77 -2.27 35.05
CA SER A 390 -30.03 -2.55 34.35
C SER A 390 -29.89 -2.54 32.86
N GLN A 391 -29.12 -1.61 32.29
CA GLN A 391 -28.83 -1.55 30.86
C GLN A 391 -28.03 -2.78 30.38
N LEU A 392 -27.04 -3.21 31.17
CA LEU A 392 -26.26 -4.41 30.89
C LEU A 392 -27.13 -5.68 30.92
N TYR A 393 -28.01 -5.80 31.96
CA TYR A 393 -28.95 -6.89 32.10
C TYR A 393 -29.94 -6.96 30.93
N LEU A 394 -30.54 -5.82 30.57
CA LEU A 394 -31.48 -5.73 29.45
C LEU A 394 -30.79 -6.09 28.11
N LEU A 395 -29.56 -5.67 27.91
CA LEU A 395 -28.79 -6.06 26.73
C LEU A 395 -28.57 -7.56 26.66
N ALA A 396 -28.14 -8.17 27.77
CA ALA A 396 -27.94 -9.61 27.89
C ALA A 396 -29.23 -10.41 27.65
N GLU A 397 -30.35 -10.01 28.26
CA GLU A 397 -31.65 -10.63 28.04
C GLU A 397 -32.14 -10.47 26.59
N THR A 398 -31.88 -9.32 25.96
CA THR A 398 -32.21 -9.14 24.54
C THR A 398 -31.38 -10.08 23.65
N VAL A 399 -30.11 -10.28 23.96
CA VAL A 399 -29.25 -11.26 23.28
C VAL A 399 -29.79 -12.66 23.49
N ARG A 400 -30.08 -13.06 24.74
CA ARG A 400 -30.64 -14.39 25.07
C ARG A 400 -31.95 -14.66 24.32
N GLN A 401 -32.87 -13.70 24.34
CA GLN A 401 -34.17 -13.82 23.67
C GLN A 401 -34.02 -13.92 22.15
N ALA A 402 -33.03 -13.22 21.53
CA ALA A 402 -32.75 -13.33 20.13
C ALA A 402 -32.30 -14.73 19.70
N MET A 403 -31.70 -15.53 20.60
CA MET A 403 -31.39 -16.93 20.32
C MET A 403 -32.65 -17.81 20.26
N VAL A 404 -33.58 -17.57 21.15
CA VAL A 404 -34.81 -18.40 21.27
C VAL A 404 -35.88 -18.02 20.25
N LYS A 405 -36.03 -16.71 19.96
CA LYS A 405 -37.12 -16.17 19.14
C LYS A 405 -37.07 -16.62 17.69
N GLU A 406 -35.90 -16.69 17.12
CA GLU A 406 -35.69 -17.12 15.74
C GLU A 406 -35.07 -18.52 15.72
N LYS A 407 -35.74 -19.47 15.07
CA LYS A 407 -35.25 -20.85 14.97
C LYS A 407 -34.02 -20.90 14.03
N PHE A 408 -33.12 -21.85 14.29
CA PHE A 408 -31.98 -22.11 13.43
C PHE A 408 -32.36 -23.14 12.38
N TRP A 409 -31.99 -22.87 11.12
CA TRP A 409 -32.15 -23.80 10.01
C TRP A 409 -30.88 -24.63 9.84
N ILE A 410 -30.99 -25.94 10.07
CA ILE A 410 -29.87 -26.88 10.01
C ILE A 410 -30.31 -28.07 9.14
N GLN A 411 -29.70 -28.26 7.98
CA GLN A 411 -29.95 -29.40 7.08
C GLN A 411 -31.46 -29.66 6.82
N GLY A 412 -32.23 -28.60 6.61
CA GLY A 412 -33.67 -28.72 6.35
C GLY A 412 -34.55 -28.82 7.60
N ASN A 413 -33.97 -28.90 8.81
CA ASN A 413 -34.64 -28.96 10.07
C ASN A 413 -34.60 -27.63 10.83
N THR A 414 -35.63 -27.33 11.58
CA THR A 414 -35.65 -26.18 12.52
C THR A 414 -35.26 -26.60 13.91
N VAL A 415 -34.18 -26.05 14.44
CA VAL A 415 -33.62 -26.36 15.76
C VAL A 415 -33.71 -25.10 16.62
N THR A 416 -34.12 -25.30 17.89
CA THR A 416 -34.05 -24.23 18.90
C THR A 416 -32.70 -24.31 19.60
N VAL A 417 -31.93 -23.22 19.54
CA VAL A 417 -30.65 -23.10 20.26
C VAL A 417 -30.84 -22.06 21.35
N THR A 418 -30.38 -22.37 22.55
CA THR A 418 -30.38 -21.46 23.69
C THR A 418 -28.97 -21.13 24.14
N ALA A 419 -28.82 -20.09 24.94
CA ALA A 419 -27.55 -19.70 25.53
C ALA A 419 -27.74 -19.31 26.99
N SER A 420 -26.74 -19.62 27.80
CA SER A 420 -26.63 -19.18 29.19
C SER A 420 -25.70 -17.95 29.23
N LEU A 421 -26.03 -16.98 30.06
CA LEU A 421 -25.28 -15.73 30.18
C LEU A 421 -24.90 -15.43 31.64
N GLY A 422 -23.70 -14.88 31.81
CA GLY A 422 -23.23 -14.35 33.08
C GLY A 422 -22.77 -12.90 32.93
N LEU A 423 -23.11 -12.07 33.90
CA LEU A 423 -22.83 -10.64 33.89
C LEU A 423 -21.85 -10.25 34.98
N ALA A 424 -20.99 -9.30 34.68
CA ALA A 424 -20.20 -8.57 35.67
C ALA A 424 -20.08 -7.11 35.27
N ARG A 425 -20.10 -6.19 36.25
CA ARG A 425 -19.92 -4.77 36.02
C ARG A 425 -18.98 -4.19 37.09
N GLY A 426 -18.24 -3.19 36.72
CA GLY A 426 -17.37 -2.46 37.64
C GLY A 426 -16.50 -1.44 36.93
N SER A 427 -15.74 -0.69 37.71
CA SER A 427 -14.73 0.25 37.27
C SER A 427 -13.32 -0.26 37.62
N ALA A 428 -12.30 0.46 37.22
CA ALA A 428 -10.93 0.18 37.64
C ALA A 428 -10.78 0.40 39.14
N GLN A 429 -10.13 -0.52 39.84
CA GLN A 429 -9.80 -0.40 41.28
C GLN A 429 -8.33 -0.01 41.45
N THR A 430 -7.45 -0.95 41.18
CA THR A 430 -6.01 -0.79 41.25
C THR A 430 -5.36 -0.86 39.86
N GLU A 431 -6.15 -1.27 38.88
CA GLU A 431 -5.70 -1.46 37.51
C GLU A 431 -5.41 -0.10 36.85
N ARG A 432 -4.46 -0.10 35.90
CA ARG A 432 -4.03 1.07 35.13
C ARG A 432 -4.36 0.97 33.63
N GLU A 433 -5.00 -0.11 33.23
CA GLU A 433 -5.34 -0.43 31.82
C GLU A 433 -6.60 -1.30 31.74
N TRP A 434 -7.37 -1.14 30.65
CA TRP A 434 -8.60 -1.90 30.42
C TRP A 434 -8.40 -3.43 30.37
N PRO A 435 -7.37 -3.97 29.72
CA PRO A 435 -7.14 -5.43 29.72
C PRO A 435 -7.17 -6.06 31.11
N SER A 436 -6.57 -5.42 32.07
CA SER A 436 -6.53 -5.94 33.47
C SER A 436 -7.90 -5.86 34.14
N VAL A 437 -8.64 -4.76 33.96
CA VAL A 437 -10.02 -4.61 34.45
C VAL A 437 -10.94 -5.65 33.83
N ILE A 438 -10.87 -5.83 32.50
CA ILE A 438 -11.71 -6.80 31.78
C ILE A 438 -11.38 -8.23 32.19
N ASN A 439 -10.13 -8.62 32.40
CA ASN A 439 -9.77 -9.95 32.92
C ASN A 439 -10.45 -10.27 34.24
N ARG A 440 -10.48 -9.32 35.18
CA ARG A 440 -11.18 -9.48 36.46
C ARG A 440 -12.69 -9.64 36.24
N LEU A 441 -13.29 -8.81 35.40
CA LEU A 441 -14.72 -8.84 35.12
C LEU A 441 -15.15 -10.08 34.32
N VAL A 442 -14.35 -10.55 33.38
CA VAL A 442 -14.58 -11.82 32.66
C VAL A 442 -14.61 -12.98 33.66
N SER A 443 -13.66 -13.04 34.61
CA SER A 443 -13.65 -14.08 35.64
C SER A 443 -14.86 -14.03 36.57
N ALA A 444 -15.38 -12.83 36.82
CA ALA A 444 -16.62 -12.68 37.62
C ALA A 444 -17.86 -13.06 36.78
N ALA A 445 -17.92 -12.68 35.51
CA ALA A 445 -18.99 -13.05 34.61
C ALA A 445 -19.03 -14.56 34.35
N ASP A 446 -17.88 -15.23 34.26
CA ASP A 446 -17.79 -16.69 34.11
C ASP A 446 -18.38 -17.42 35.30
N LYS A 447 -18.12 -16.95 36.53
CA LYS A 447 -18.76 -17.50 37.74
C LYS A 447 -20.28 -17.38 37.67
N ASN A 448 -20.81 -16.27 37.20
CA ASN A 448 -22.23 -16.04 37.04
C ASN A 448 -22.83 -16.88 35.88
N LEU A 449 -22.10 -17.07 34.79
CA LEU A 449 -22.44 -17.99 33.70
C LEU A 449 -22.58 -19.43 34.21
N TYR A 450 -21.66 -19.87 35.07
CA TYR A 450 -21.74 -21.19 35.69
C TYR A 450 -23.02 -21.35 36.53
N LEU A 451 -23.46 -20.29 37.23
CA LEU A 451 -24.74 -20.32 37.96
C LEU A 451 -25.92 -20.45 36.98
N SER A 452 -25.93 -19.73 35.89
CA SER A 452 -26.95 -19.87 34.83
C SER A 452 -27.04 -21.31 34.30
N LYS A 453 -25.89 -21.93 34.01
CA LYS A 453 -25.83 -23.32 33.55
C LYS A 453 -26.37 -24.31 34.62
N ARG A 454 -26.04 -24.11 35.88
CA ARG A 454 -26.52 -24.97 36.99
C ARG A 454 -28.01 -24.83 37.27
N ASN A 455 -28.55 -23.63 37.14
CA ASN A 455 -29.96 -23.33 37.46
C ASN A 455 -30.95 -23.66 36.32
N GLY A 456 -30.53 -24.46 35.34
CA GLY A 456 -31.42 -24.95 34.27
C GLY A 456 -31.11 -24.39 32.86
N ARG A 457 -30.03 -23.63 32.71
CA ARG A 457 -29.62 -23.00 31.42
C ARG A 457 -30.63 -21.99 30.88
N ASN A 458 -30.39 -21.47 29.67
CA ASN A 458 -31.22 -20.48 28.98
C ASN A 458 -31.66 -19.33 29.89
N GLN A 459 -30.74 -18.75 30.65
CA GLN A 459 -30.98 -17.67 31.60
C GLN A 459 -29.73 -16.79 31.79
N THR A 460 -29.96 -15.63 32.41
CA THR A 460 -28.92 -14.65 32.72
C THR A 460 -28.72 -14.58 34.24
N SER A 461 -27.46 -14.62 34.69
CA SER A 461 -27.14 -14.44 36.12
C SER A 461 -26.18 -13.26 36.33
N PRO A 462 -26.30 -12.48 37.42
CA PRO A 462 -27.36 -12.51 38.39
C PRO A 462 -28.73 -12.07 37.83
N THR A 463 -29.82 -12.65 38.33
CA THR A 463 -31.19 -12.23 37.98
C THR A 463 -31.50 -10.87 38.60
N MET A 464 -32.23 -10.02 37.90
CA MET A 464 -32.73 -8.75 38.43
C MET A 464 -34.26 -8.82 38.66
N GLU A 465 -34.69 -8.25 39.79
CA GLU A 465 -36.13 -8.09 40.03
C GLU A 465 -36.75 -7.04 39.09
N PRO A 466 -37.96 -7.25 38.56
CA PRO A 466 -38.60 -6.32 37.59
C PRO A 466 -38.71 -4.87 38.09
N ARG A 467 -38.84 -4.66 39.42
CA ARG A 467 -38.93 -3.31 40.01
C ARG A 467 -37.64 -2.51 39.95
N SER A 468 -36.46 -3.16 40.00
CA SER A 468 -35.17 -2.48 39.91
C SER A 468 -34.85 -2.02 38.49
N ILE A 469 -35.40 -2.69 37.48
CA ILE A 469 -35.21 -2.34 36.06
C ILE A 469 -35.96 -1.04 35.70
N MET A 470 -37.15 -0.82 36.26
CA MET A 470 -37.97 0.37 35.97
C MET A 470 -37.38 1.67 36.58
N ASN A 471 -36.69 1.58 37.73
CA ASN A 471 -36.16 2.76 38.41
C ASN A 471 -34.86 3.31 37.83
N ASP A 472 -34.10 2.49 37.07
CA ASP A 472 -32.80 2.91 36.45
C ASP A 472 -32.96 3.38 34.99
N VAL A 473 -34.14 3.23 34.38
CA VAL A 473 -34.43 3.60 32.96
C VAL A 473 -35.29 4.87 32.87
N ALA A 474 -35.86 5.33 34.00
CA ALA A 474 -36.59 6.61 34.10
C ALA A 474 -35.63 7.74 34.52
#